data_28a1d4fddc2cd52641ba9ea2da62a64a
#
_entry.id   28a1d4fddc2cd52641ba9ea2da62a64a
#
_cell.length_a   1.000
_cell.length_b   1.000
_cell.length_c   1.000
_cell.angle_alpha   90.00
_cell.angle_beta   90.00
_cell.angle_gamma   90.00
#
_symmetry.space_group_name_H-M   'P 1'
#
loop_
_entity.id
_entity.type
_entity.pdbx_description
1 polymer ?
#
loop_
_entity_poly.entity_id
_entity_poly.type
_entity_poly.pdbx_seq_one_letter_code
_entity_poly.pdbx_strand_id
1 'polypeptide(L)'
;KEIISLIGPSGCGKSTFLRCFNRMNDTIDGCKVEGNIVLDDQDIYHPSVDVVPLRAKIGMVFQKPNPFPKSIYDNVAYGPKIHGLASTKDELDSIVELSLKNAGLWNEVKDRLQSPGTGLSGGQQQRLCIARAIAVSPEIILMDEPCSALDPIATAKIEELIHQLGKNYSIVIVTHSMQQAARVSQRTAYFHLGELIEVGLTKQIFT
;
A
#
# COMPACT_ATOMS: atom_id res chain seq x y z
N LYS A 1 12.18 -7.84 6.69
CA LYS A 1 10.81 -7.41 6.30
C LYS A 1 9.96 -7.34 7.55
N GLU A 2 9.20 -6.29 7.72
CA GLU A 2 8.46 -5.99 8.93
C GLU A 2 7.18 -5.23 8.59
N ILE A 3 6.13 -5.39 9.39
CA ILE A 3 4.91 -4.58 9.32
C ILE A 3 4.94 -3.58 10.47
N ILE A 4 4.88 -2.29 10.15
CA ILE A 4 4.86 -1.18 11.09
C ILE A 4 3.53 -0.47 11.00
N SER A 5 2.84 -0.30 12.13
CA SER A 5 1.61 0.50 12.19
C SER A 5 1.89 1.91 12.70
N LEU A 6 1.32 2.91 12.02
CA LEU A 6 1.25 4.29 12.49
C LEU A 6 -0.14 4.50 13.06
N ILE A 7 -0.24 4.74 14.37
CA ILE A 7 -1.51 4.94 15.08
C ILE A 7 -1.59 6.34 15.71
N GLY A 8 -2.78 6.75 16.08
CA GLY A 8 -3.06 8.03 16.76
C GLY A 8 -4.38 8.62 16.30
N PRO A 9 -4.84 9.73 16.92
CA PRO A 9 -6.09 10.39 16.58
C PRO A 9 -6.18 10.81 15.12
N SER A 10 -7.40 10.96 14.60
CA SER A 10 -7.61 11.51 13.27
C SER A 10 -7.04 12.93 13.18
N GLY A 11 -6.43 13.27 12.03
CA GLY A 11 -5.84 14.60 11.81
C GLY A 11 -4.46 14.83 12.44
N CYS A 12 -3.86 13.85 13.16
CA CYS A 12 -2.53 14.03 13.76
C CYS A 12 -1.35 13.85 12.80
N GLY A 13 -1.57 13.85 11.47
CA GLY A 13 -0.48 13.88 10.48
C GLY A 13 0.00 12.53 9.96
N LYS A 14 -0.53 11.37 10.39
CA LYS A 14 -0.06 10.03 9.99
C LYS A 14 -0.02 9.81 8.48
N SER A 15 -1.11 10.12 7.78
CA SER A 15 -1.19 9.96 6.32
C SER A 15 -0.24 10.92 5.59
N THR A 16 -0.04 12.13 6.13
CA THR A 16 0.93 13.10 5.60
C THR A 16 2.35 12.55 5.77
N PHE A 17 2.67 12.01 6.95
CA PHE A 17 3.96 11.38 7.21
C PHE A 17 4.17 10.14 6.33
N LEU A 18 3.15 9.28 6.18
CA LEU A 18 3.22 8.11 5.30
C LEU A 18 3.58 8.50 3.86
N ARG A 19 2.99 9.57 3.35
CA ARG A 19 3.22 10.07 1.98
C ARG A 19 4.60 10.71 1.77
N CYS A 20 5.35 10.98 2.84
CA CYS A 20 6.75 11.40 2.71
C CYS A 20 7.62 10.28 2.15
N PHE A 21 7.34 9.01 2.47
CA PHE A 21 8.18 7.88 2.05
C PHE A 21 8.19 7.65 0.53
N ASN A 22 7.16 8.07 -0.20
CA ASN A 22 7.08 7.94 -1.66
C ASN A 22 7.00 9.30 -2.39
N ARG A 23 7.27 10.39 -1.68
CA ARG A 23 7.25 11.75 -2.20
C ARG A 23 5.90 12.17 -2.80
N MET A 24 4.79 11.58 -2.31
CA MET A 24 3.44 11.99 -2.75
C MET A 24 3.09 13.41 -2.31
N ASN A 25 3.71 13.93 -1.25
CA ASN A 25 3.50 15.30 -0.79
C ASN A 25 4.05 16.35 -1.77
N ASP A 26 4.97 15.98 -2.68
CA ASP A 26 5.47 16.86 -3.74
C ASP A 26 4.36 17.32 -4.70
N THR A 27 3.21 16.63 -4.71
CA THR A 27 2.05 16.99 -5.54
C THR A 27 1.10 17.98 -4.86
N ILE A 28 1.40 18.39 -3.63
CA ILE A 28 0.59 19.31 -2.84
C ILE A 28 1.25 20.68 -2.82
N ASP A 29 0.60 21.67 -3.41
CA ASP A 29 1.10 23.05 -3.46
C ASP A 29 1.39 23.58 -2.05
N GLY A 30 2.59 24.15 -1.86
CA GLY A 30 3.03 24.72 -0.59
C GLY A 30 3.45 23.68 0.47
N CYS A 31 3.36 22.38 0.21
CA CYS A 31 3.87 21.37 1.11
C CYS A 31 5.39 21.29 1.03
N LYS A 32 6.07 21.42 2.17
CA LYS A 32 7.52 21.30 2.29
C LYS A 32 7.86 20.17 3.25
N VAL A 33 8.76 19.31 2.83
CA VAL A 33 9.30 18.23 3.68
C VAL A 33 10.74 18.59 4.03
N GLU A 34 11.05 18.60 5.31
CA GLU A 34 12.40 18.85 5.84
C GLU A 34 12.90 17.63 6.60
N GLY A 35 14.20 17.38 6.56
CA GLY A 35 14.84 16.19 7.10
C GLY A 35 15.23 15.20 6.00
N ASN A 36 15.74 14.03 6.39
CA ASN A 36 16.26 13.02 5.48
C ASN A 36 15.47 11.72 5.61
N ILE A 37 15.11 11.13 4.48
CA ILE A 37 14.59 9.77 4.39
C ILE A 37 15.51 8.98 3.46
N VAL A 38 16.14 7.94 4.00
CA VAL A 38 17.16 7.17 3.27
C VAL A 38 16.58 5.82 2.85
N LEU A 39 16.70 5.50 1.56
CA LEU A 39 16.42 4.19 0.98
C LEU A 39 17.65 3.74 0.18
N ASP A 40 18.17 2.55 0.43
CA ASP A 40 19.37 2.02 -0.23
C ASP A 40 20.56 3.00 -0.19
N ASP A 41 20.84 3.56 0.99
CA ASP A 41 21.91 4.54 1.27
C ASP A 41 21.75 5.87 0.52
N GLN A 42 20.61 6.13 -0.13
CA GLN A 42 20.32 7.38 -0.83
C GLN A 42 19.18 8.14 -0.15
N ASP A 43 19.36 9.43 0.11
CA ASP A 43 18.28 10.31 0.54
C ASP A 43 17.28 10.46 -0.61
N ILE A 44 16.04 10.02 -0.39
CA ILE A 44 14.99 10.05 -1.43
C ILE A 44 14.55 11.47 -1.82
N TYR A 45 14.89 12.49 -1.01
CA TYR A 45 14.62 13.91 -1.31
C TYR A 45 15.80 14.62 -2.00
N HIS A 46 16.93 13.91 -2.23
CA HIS A 46 18.03 14.50 -3.00
C HIS A 46 17.55 14.90 -4.41
N PRO A 47 17.95 16.08 -4.94
CA PRO A 47 17.48 16.58 -6.24
C PRO A 47 17.73 15.67 -7.44
N SER A 48 18.72 14.77 -7.35
CA SER A 48 19.02 13.81 -8.42
C SER A 48 18.10 12.58 -8.43
N VAL A 49 17.24 12.40 -7.42
CA VAL A 49 16.37 11.22 -7.34
C VAL A 49 15.16 11.39 -8.25
N ASP A 50 15.03 10.50 -9.24
CA ASP A 50 13.81 10.37 -10.03
C ASP A 50 12.70 9.70 -9.20
N VAL A 51 11.55 10.37 -9.14
CA VAL A 51 10.39 9.90 -8.36
C VAL A 51 9.68 8.70 -9.02
N VAL A 52 9.87 8.47 -10.32
CA VAL A 52 9.18 7.38 -11.04
C VAL A 52 9.73 6.01 -10.60
N PRO A 53 11.05 5.74 -10.66
CA PRO A 53 11.62 4.51 -10.11
C PRO A 53 11.41 4.39 -8.60
N LEU A 54 11.49 5.50 -7.84
CA LEU A 54 11.22 5.49 -6.40
C LEU A 54 9.81 4.97 -6.10
N ARG A 55 8.79 5.46 -6.80
CA ARG A 55 7.40 5.05 -6.61
C ARG A 55 7.11 3.64 -7.12
N ALA A 56 7.93 3.08 -7.98
CA ALA A 56 7.89 1.66 -8.33
C ALA A 56 8.40 0.78 -7.17
N LYS A 57 9.45 1.22 -6.45
CA LYS A 57 9.97 0.54 -5.26
C LYS A 57 9.05 0.67 -4.04
N ILE A 58 8.28 1.77 -3.93
CA ILE A 58 7.42 2.08 -2.78
C ILE A 58 5.97 2.19 -3.24
N GLY A 59 5.27 1.06 -3.24
CA GLY A 59 3.86 0.98 -3.62
C GLY A 59 2.94 1.68 -2.62
N MET A 60 1.79 2.19 -3.09
CA MET A 60 0.81 2.89 -2.24
C MET A 60 -0.59 2.32 -2.44
N VAL A 61 -1.26 2.04 -1.32
CA VAL A 61 -2.67 1.68 -1.23
C VAL A 61 -3.39 2.74 -0.42
N PHE A 62 -4.40 3.37 -1.02
CA PHE A 62 -5.13 4.49 -0.43
C PHE A 62 -6.30 4.03 0.42
N GLN A 63 -6.74 4.90 1.31
CA GLN A 63 -7.89 4.71 2.20
C GLN A 63 -9.17 4.39 1.41
N LYS A 64 -9.47 5.18 0.39
CA LYS A 64 -10.59 4.93 -0.52
C LYS A 64 -10.08 4.15 -1.72
N PRO A 65 -10.65 2.97 -2.02
CA PRO A 65 -10.30 2.24 -3.23
C PRO A 65 -10.40 3.14 -4.46
N ASN A 66 -9.38 3.10 -5.31
CA ASN A 66 -9.27 3.95 -6.49
C ASN A 66 -8.88 3.15 -7.74
N PRO A 67 -9.66 2.12 -8.11
CA PRO A 67 -9.40 1.42 -9.36
C PRO A 67 -9.49 2.40 -10.53
N PHE A 68 -8.61 2.23 -11.51
CA PHE A 68 -8.72 2.99 -12.75
C PHE A 68 -10.02 2.64 -13.47
N PRO A 69 -10.62 3.55 -14.26
CA PRO A 69 -11.80 3.28 -15.11
C PRO A 69 -11.41 2.41 -16.32
N LYS A 70 -10.84 1.25 -16.04
CA LYS A 70 -10.32 0.24 -16.95
C LYS A 70 -10.77 -1.14 -16.49
N SER A 71 -10.47 -2.16 -17.29
CA SER A 71 -10.70 -3.56 -16.91
C SER A 71 -9.93 -3.96 -15.64
N ILE A 72 -10.35 -5.06 -15.00
CA ILE A 72 -9.62 -5.67 -13.89
C ILE A 72 -8.19 -6.01 -14.34
N TYR A 73 -8.06 -6.62 -15.51
CA TYR A 73 -6.77 -6.93 -16.12
C TYR A 73 -5.90 -5.68 -16.28
N ASP A 74 -6.41 -4.64 -16.94
CA ASP A 74 -5.63 -3.43 -17.21
C ASP A 74 -5.29 -2.62 -15.96
N ASN A 75 -6.06 -2.73 -14.89
CA ASN A 75 -5.67 -2.16 -13.61
C ASN A 75 -4.37 -2.76 -13.09
N VAL A 76 -4.23 -4.08 -13.13
CA VAL A 76 -3.04 -4.78 -12.63
C VAL A 76 -1.88 -4.68 -13.63
N ALA A 77 -2.16 -4.82 -14.93
CA ALA A 77 -1.17 -4.76 -16.00
C ALA A 77 -0.55 -3.36 -16.21
N TYR A 78 -1.16 -2.30 -15.64
CA TYR A 78 -0.76 -0.92 -15.91
C TYR A 78 0.69 -0.63 -15.51
N GLY A 79 1.05 -0.94 -14.26
CA GLY A 79 2.41 -0.75 -13.77
C GLY A 79 3.45 -1.57 -14.54
N PRO A 80 3.27 -2.88 -14.67
CA PRO A 80 4.17 -3.72 -15.46
C PRO A 80 4.39 -3.24 -16.90
N LYS A 81 3.35 -2.74 -17.59
CA LYS A 81 3.47 -2.16 -18.93
C LYS A 81 4.34 -0.90 -18.96
N ILE A 82 4.12 0.02 -18.02
CA ILE A 82 4.85 1.31 -17.97
C ILE A 82 6.33 1.09 -17.63
N HIS A 83 6.60 0.19 -16.70
CA HIS A 83 7.96 -0.09 -16.25
C HIS A 83 8.69 -1.14 -17.10
N GLY A 84 8.08 -1.65 -18.19
CA GLY A 84 8.71 -2.61 -19.08
C GLY A 84 9.04 -3.96 -18.40
N LEU A 85 8.23 -4.40 -17.42
CA LEU A 85 8.49 -5.61 -16.65
C LEU A 85 8.07 -6.90 -17.37
N ALA A 86 7.45 -6.78 -18.52
CA ALA A 86 7.07 -7.91 -19.38
C ALA A 86 7.40 -7.56 -20.82
N SER A 87 8.09 -8.47 -21.50
CA SER A 87 8.46 -8.35 -22.92
C SER A 87 7.41 -9.00 -23.83
N THR A 88 6.65 -9.93 -23.29
CA THR A 88 5.63 -10.68 -24.02
C THR A 88 4.27 -10.58 -23.33
N LYS A 89 3.21 -10.93 -24.06
CA LYS A 89 1.87 -10.99 -23.49
C LYS A 89 1.78 -12.07 -22.42
N ASP A 90 2.39 -13.22 -22.62
CA ASP A 90 2.34 -14.36 -21.69
C ASP A 90 3.03 -14.02 -20.35
N GLU A 91 4.14 -13.29 -20.39
CA GLU A 91 4.79 -12.75 -19.17
C GLU A 91 3.87 -11.78 -18.44
N LEU A 92 3.22 -10.88 -19.16
CA LEU A 92 2.28 -9.93 -18.57
C LEU A 92 1.08 -10.64 -17.96
N ASP A 93 0.51 -11.61 -18.66
CA ASP A 93 -0.61 -12.43 -18.17
C ASP A 93 -0.22 -13.16 -16.88
N SER A 94 1.00 -13.69 -16.81
CA SER A 94 1.56 -14.35 -15.62
C SER A 94 1.69 -13.38 -14.44
N ILE A 95 2.18 -12.16 -14.66
CA ILE A 95 2.28 -11.12 -13.63
C ILE A 95 0.88 -10.76 -13.10
N VAL A 96 -0.08 -10.57 -14.00
CA VAL A 96 -1.47 -10.22 -13.63
C VAL A 96 -2.11 -11.33 -12.81
N GLU A 97 -2.00 -12.58 -13.25
CA GLU A 97 -2.54 -13.74 -12.55
C GLU A 97 -1.92 -13.87 -11.15
N LEU A 98 -0.59 -13.83 -11.06
CA LEU A 98 0.12 -13.95 -9.79
C LEU A 98 -0.26 -12.82 -8.82
N SER A 99 -0.36 -11.58 -9.30
CA SER A 99 -0.72 -10.43 -8.49
C SER A 99 -2.16 -10.55 -7.97
N LEU A 100 -3.10 -11.00 -8.79
CA LEU A 100 -4.48 -11.25 -8.37
C LEU A 100 -4.58 -12.42 -7.38
N LYS A 101 -3.77 -13.47 -7.54
CA LYS A 101 -3.66 -14.58 -6.59
C LYS A 101 -3.12 -14.10 -5.25
N ASN A 102 -2.01 -13.34 -5.28
CA ASN A 102 -1.38 -12.79 -4.08
C ASN A 102 -2.27 -11.79 -3.34
N ALA A 103 -3.19 -11.11 -4.06
CA ALA A 103 -4.21 -10.25 -3.47
C ALA A 103 -5.50 -10.98 -3.05
N GLY A 104 -5.54 -12.32 -3.15
CA GLY A 104 -6.70 -13.13 -2.79
C GLY A 104 -7.96 -12.83 -3.63
N LEU A 105 -7.79 -12.32 -4.85
CA LEU A 105 -8.90 -11.89 -5.70
C LEU A 105 -9.13 -12.80 -6.91
N TRP A 106 -8.13 -13.58 -7.32
CA TRP A 106 -8.12 -14.38 -8.56
C TRP A 106 -9.38 -15.23 -8.73
N ASN A 107 -9.75 -16.02 -7.75
CA ASN A 107 -10.89 -16.94 -7.85
C ASN A 107 -12.24 -16.24 -8.05
N GLU A 108 -12.34 -14.97 -7.68
CA GLU A 108 -13.56 -14.17 -7.81
C GLU A 108 -13.66 -13.47 -9.18
N VAL A 109 -12.52 -13.32 -9.90
CA VAL A 109 -12.48 -12.46 -11.10
C VAL A 109 -11.89 -13.14 -12.35
N LYS A 110 -11.27 -14.30 -12.24
CA LYS A 110 -10.56 -14.98 -13.34
C LYS A 110 -11.38 -15.14 -14.63
N ASP A 111 -12.69 -15.35 -14.49
CA ASP A 111 -13.60 -15.56 -15.63
C ASP A 111 -14.16 -14.24 -16.21
N ARG A 112 -13.77 -13.08 -15.62
CA ARG A 112 -14.27 -11.75 -16.01
C ARG A 112 -13.20 -10.66 -15.96
N LEU A 113 -11.96 -10.98 -16.29
CA LEU A 113 -10.84 -10.05 -16.23
C LEU A 113 -11.00 -8.79 -17.09
N GLN A 114 -11.82 -8.86 -18.13
CA GLN A 114 -12.13 -7.72 -18.99
C GLN A 114 -13.27 -6.84 -18.47
N SER A 115 -13.94 -7.23 -17.38
CA SER A 115 -14.98 -6.42 -16.76
C SER A 115 -14.35 -5.17 -16.10
N PRO A 116 -15.11 -4.04 -16.00
CA PRO A 116 -14.62 -2.83 -15.35
C PRO A 116 -14.23 -3.06 -13.89
N GLY A 117 -13.04 -2.62 -13.49
CA GLY A 117 -12.58 -2.70 -12.10
C GLY A 117 -13.45 -1.91 -11.12
N THR A 118 -14.07 -0.83 -11.60
CA THR A 118 -15.01 0.00 -10.83
C THR A 118 -16.34 -0.69 -10.51
N GLY A 119 -16.69 -1.76 -11.22
CA GLY A 119 -17.90 -2.57 -10.97
C GLY A 119 -17.75 -3.60 -9.85
N LEU A 120 -16.60 -3.72 -9.24
CA LEU A 120 -16.34 -4.61 -8.11
C LEU A 120 -16.92 -4.06 -6.80
N SER A 121 -17.16 -4.92 -5.80
CA SER A 121 -17.50 -4.49 -4.44
C SER A 121 -16.35 -3.72 -3.79
N GLY A 122 -16.59 -2.93 -2.73
CA GLY A 122 -15.56 -2.12 -2.06
C GLY A 122 -14.36 -2.96 -1.62
N GLY A 123 -14.58 -4.12 -0.99
CA GLY A 123 -13.50 -5.01 -0.58
C GLY A 123 -12.76 -5.65 -1.76
N GLN A 124 -13.45 -5.95 -2.87
CA GLN A 124 -12.83 -6.42 -4.11
C GLN A 124 -12.00 -5.31 -4.78
N GLN A 125 -12.51 -4.07 -4.81
CA GLN A 125 -11.78 -2.92 -5.33
C GLN A 125 -10.51 -2.66 -4.53
N GLN A 126 -10.55 -2.78 -3.20
CA GLN A 126 -9.38 -2.61 -2.35
C GLN A 126 -8.32 -3.69 -2.66
N ARG A 127 -8.74 -4.96 -2.78
CA ARG A 127 -7.83 -6.04 -3.17
C ARG A 127 -7.29 -5.86 -4.60
N LEU A 128 -8.08 -5.29 -5.52
CA LEU A 128 -7.60 -4.93 -6.86
C LEU A 128 -6.52 -3.83 -6.79
N CYS A 129 -6.70 -2.81 -5.95
CA CYS A 129 -5.69 -1.77 -5.72
C CYS A 129 -4.41 -2.35 -5.10
N ILE A 130 -4.53 -3.33 -4.19
CA ILE A 130 -3.37 -4.06 -3.65
C ILE A 130 -2.70 -4.88 -4.76
N ALA A 131 -3.45 -5.64 -5.57
CA ALA A 131 -2.90 -6.40 -6.69
C ALA A 131 -2.13 -5.49 -7.66
N ARG A 132 -2.68 -4.31 -7.98
CA ARG A 132 -2.01 -3.29 -8.80
C ARG A 132 -0.70 -2.81 -8.17
N ALA A 133 -0.69 -2.57 -6.86
CA ALA A 133 0.48 -2.09 -6.16
C ALA A 133 1.61 -3.12 -6.12
N ILE A 134 1.29 -4.41 -5.94
CA ILE A 134 2.30 -5.47 -5.88
C ILE A 134 2.76 -5.99 -7.25
N ALA A 135 2.04 -5.66 -8.33
CA ALA A 135 2.36 -6.11 -9.69
C ALA A 135 3.71 -5.61 -10.22
N VAL A 136 4.23 -4.51 -9.66
CA VAL A 136 5.56 -3.98 -9.97
C VAL A 136 6.66 -4.52 -9.04
N SER A 137 6.32 -5.48 -8.17
CA SER A 137 7.23 -6.09 -7.20
C SER A 137 7.96 -5.05 -6.31
N PRO A 138 7.22 -4.19 -5.59
CA PRO A 138 7.82 -3.15 -4.76
C PRO A 138 8.63 -3.76 -3.60
N GLU A 139 9.52 -2.99 -3.00
CA GLU A 139 10.24 -3.37 -1.77
C GLU A 139 9.40 -3.05 -0.52
N ILE A 140 8.64 -1.97 -0.58
CA ILE A 140 7.83 -1.43 0.51
C ILE A 140 6.40 -1.19 0.01
N ILE A 141 5.41 -1.49 0.85
CA ILE A 141 4.01 -1.17 0.60
C ILE A 141 3.53 -0.21 1.68
N LEU A 142 3.07 0.95 1.27
CA LEU A 142 2.40 1.92 2.14
C LEU A 142 0.89 1.71 2.06
N MET A 143 0.22 1.63 3.20
CA MET A 143 -1.23 1.46 3.27
C MET A 143 -1.85 2.54 4.16
N ASP A 144 -2.65 3.41 3.57
CA ASP A 144 -3.34 4.49 4.29
C ASP A 144 -4.75 4.03 4.64
N GLU A 145 -4.98 3.62 5.87
CA GLU A 145 -6.27 3.14 6.42
C GLU A 145 -7.02 2.15 5.50
N PRO A 146 -6.38 1.03 5.07
CA PRO A 146 -6.89 0.18 3.99
C PRO A 146 -8.23 -0.52 4.28
N CYS A 147 -8.70 -0.49 5.53
CA CYS A 147 -9.93 -1.15 5.97
C CYS A 147 -11.05 -0.19 6.40
N SER A 148 -10.81 1.13 6.44
CA SER A 148 -11.72 2.10 7.08
C SER A 148 -13.12 2.18 6.44
N ALA A 149 -13.24 1.86 5.16
CA ALA A 149 -14.50 1.92 4.40
C ALA A 149 -15.10 0.51 4.12
N LEU A 150 -14.63 -0.53 4.83
CA LEU A 150 -15.00 -1.91 4.57
C LEU A 150 -15.87 -2.49 5.70
N ASP A 151 -16.72 -3.45 5.34
CA ASP A 151 -17.43 -4.26 6.29
C ASP A 151 -16.48 -5.21 7.07
N PRO A 152 -16.93 -5.80 8.21
CA PRO A 152 -16.06 -6.66 9.03
C PRO A 152 -15.50 -7.87 8.30
N ILE A 153 -16.24 -8.47 7.36
CA ILE A 153 -15.80 -9.65 6.60
C ILE A 153 -14.68 -9.25 5.62
N ALA A 154 -14.88 -8.15 4.90
CA ALA A 154 -13.88 -7.61 3.99
C ALA A 154 -12.63 -7.15 4.76
N THR A 155 -12.80 -6.52 5.93
CA THR A 155 -11.70 -6.14 6.82
C THR A 155 -10.86 -7.33 7.24
N ALA A 156 -11.47 -8.42 7.69
CA ALA A 156 -10.76 -9.65 8.07
C ALA A 156 -9.93 -10.22 6.90
N LYS A 157 -10.48 -10.22 5.69
CA LYS A 157 -9.76 -10.66 4.48
C LYS A 157 -8.55 -9.77 4.17
N ILE A 158 -8.66 -8.45 4.35
CA ILE A 158 -7.53 -7.53 4.13
C ILE A 158 -6.47 -7.71 5.22
N GLU A 159 -6.85 -7.91 6.49
CA GLU A 159 -5.89 -8.18 7.57
C GLU A 159 -5.11 -9.48 7.32
N GLU A 160 -5.78 -10.55 6.92
CA GLU A 160 -5.13 -11.80 6.53
C GLU A 160 -4.17 -11.59 5.34
N LEU A 161 -4.61 -10.84 4.34
CA LEU A 161 -3.79 -10.49 3.19
C LEU A 161 -2.54 -9.69 3.59
N ILE A 162 -2.65 -8.72 4.52
CA ILE A 162 -1.52 -7.96 5.05
C ILE A 162 -0.49 -8.91 5.70
N HIS A 163 -0.94 -9.88 6.49
CA HIS A 163 -0.05 -10.88 7.07
C HIS A 163 0.68 -11.73 6.02
N GLN A 164 -0.03 -12.14 4.97
CA GLN A 164 0.58 -12.92 3.88
C GLN A 164 1.60 -12.09 3.11
N LEU A 165 1.28 -10.83 2.80
CA LEU A 165 2.18 -9.89 2.11
C LEU A 165 3.41 -9.53 2.96
N GLY A 166 3.26 -9.41 4.28
CA GLY A 166 4.35 -9.10 5.21
C GLY A 166 5.50 -10.13 5.20
N LYS A 167 5.26 -11.34 4.68
CA LYS A 167 6.33 -12.34 4.48
C LYS A 167 7.30 -11.95 3.36
N ASN A 168 6.80 -11.20 2.37
CA ASN A 168 7.53 -10.85 1.16
C ASN A 168 7.85 -9.35 1.04
N TYR A 169 7.11 -8.49 1.72
CA TYR A 169 7.23 -7.03 1.64
C TYR A 169 7.42 -6.41 3.02
N SER A 170 8.12 -5.30 3.09
CA SER A 170 8.01 -4.40 4.24
C SER A 170 6.74 -3.58 4.09
N ILE A 171 5.95 -3.43 5.17
CA ILE A 171 4.65 -2.74 5.10
C ILE A 171 4.60 -1.65 6.15
N VAL A 172 4.20 -0.44 5.76
CA VAL A 172 3.85 0.64 6.68
C VAL A 172 2.36 0.92 6.53
N ILE A 173 1.60 0.71 7.61
CA ILE A 173 0.15 0.87 7.62
C ILE A 173 -0.27 1.98 8.57
N VAL A 174 -1.06 2.94 8.07
CA VAL A 174 -1.79 3.90 8.91
C VAL A 174 -3.12 3.27 9.30
N THR A 175 -3.44 3.31 10.58
CA THR A 175 -4.77 2.92 11.08
C THR A 175 -5.14 3.72 12.32
N HIS A 176 -6.43 3.99 12.49
CA HIS A 176 -6.97 4.53 13.72
C HIS A 176 -7.46 3.43 14.67
N SER A 177 -7.45 2.17 14.24
CA SER A 177 -7.83 1.01 15.05
C SER A 177 -6.62 0.40 15.76
N MET A 178 -6.54 0.61 17.07
CA MET A 178 -5.51 0.00 17.91
C MET A 178 -5.57 -1.53 17.86
N GLN A 179 -6.79 -2.09 17.77
CA GLN A 179 -6.99 -3.53 17.65
C GLN A 179 -6.43 -4.08 16.34
N GLN A 180 -6.61 -3.36 15.23
CA GLN A 180 -6.01 -3.73 13.95
C GLN A 180 -4.49 -3.68 14.04
N ALA A 181 -3.91 -2.58 14.55
CA ALA A 181 -2.46 -2.46 14.72
C ALA A 181 -1.90 -3.61 15.58
N ALA A 182 -2.57 -3.95 16.68
CA ALA A 182 -2.16 -5.06 17.53
C ALA A 182 -2.17 -6.43 16.84
N ARG A 183 -3.11 -6.64 15.89
CA ARG A 183 -3.20 -7.92 15.16
C ARG A 183 -2.18 -8.01 14.02
N VAL A 184 -1.94 -6.92 13.27
CA VAL A 184 -1.22 -7.03 11.99
C VAL A 184 0.25 -6.64 12.07
N SER A 185 0.69 -5.83 13.04
CA SER A 185 2.04 -5.26 13.04
C SER A 185 2.97 -5.83 14.10
N GLN A 186 4.27 -5.86 13.80
CA GLN A 186 5.33 -6.20 14.73
C GLN A 186 5.79 -4.98 15.54
N ARG A 187 5.76 -3.80 14.92
CA ARG A 187 6.08 -2.51 15.56
C ARG A 187 4.96 -1.53 15.38
N THR A 188 4.85 -0.61 16.32
CA THR A 188 3.85 0.45 16.32
C THR A 188 4.51 1.79 16.65
N ALA A 189 4.13 2.81 15.90
CA ALA A 189 4.50 4.20 16.14
C ALA A 189 3.25 5.00 16.49
N TYR A 190 3.25 5.67 17.64
CA TYR A 190 2.13 6.48 18.11
C TYR A 190 2.36 7.95 17.83
N PHE A 191 1.40 8.55 17.11
CA PHE A 191 1.38 9.97 16.74
C PHE A 191 0.33 10.75 17.54
N HIS A 192 0.69 11.96 17.97
CA HIS A 192 -0.23 12.89 18.60
C HIS A 192 0.13 14.33 18.22
N LEU A 193 -0.86 15.11 17.79
CA LEU A 193 -0.70 16.53 17.41
C LEU A 193 0.49 16.83 16.46
N GLY A 194 0.74 15.96 15.50
CA GLY A 194 1.83 16.14 14.53
C GLY A 194 3.19 15.59 14.98
N GLU A 195 3.29 15.07 16.20
CA GLU A 195 4.55 14.56 16.76
C GLU A 195 4.53 13.04 16.88
N LEU A 196 5.70 12.41 16.65
CA LEU A 196 5.94 11.02 17.00
C LEU A 196 6.24 10.91 18.49
N ILE A 197 5.31 10.37 19.25
CA ILE A 197 5.42 10.30 20.72
C ILE A 197 6.23 9.07 21.13
N GLU A 198 5.94 7.94 20.52
CA GLU A 198 6.57 6.67 20.89
C GLU A 198 6.65 5.73 19.70
N VAL A 199 7.69 4.91 19.64
CA VAL A 199 7.83 3.80 18.69
C VAL A 199 8.48 2.60 19.38
N GLY A 200 7.88 1.43 19.21
CA GLY A 200 8.37 0.22 19.86
C GLY A 200 7.77 -1.05 19.29
N LEU A 201 8.09 -2.17 19.93
CA LEU A 201 7.39 -3.42 19.60
C LEU A 201 5.91 -3.30 19.94
N THR A 202 5.03 -3.73 19.04
CA THR A 202 3.58 -3.63 19.20
C THR A 202 3.09 -4.18 20.54
N LYS A 203 3.69 -5.30 20.98
CA LYS A 203 3.36 -5.88 22.29
C LYS A 203 3.72 -4.99 23.48
N GLN A 204 4.72 -4.13 23.35
CA GLN A 204 5.13 -3.20 24.41
C GLN A 204 4.29 -1.94 24.43
N ILE A 205 3.89 -1.46 23.26
CA ILE A 205 3.03 -0.25 23.12
C ILE A 205 1.61 -0.49 23.66
N PHE A 206 1.10 -1.73 23.59
CA PHE A 206 -0.26 -2.07 24.01
C PHE A 206 -0.37 -2.80 25.36
N THR A 207 0.72 -2.89 26.14
CA THR A 207 0.73 -3.36 27.53
C THR A 207 0.84 -2.24 28.51
#